data_1384386633914d30fe03738f745ca641
#
_entry.id   1384386633914d30fe03738f745ca641
#
_cell.length_a   1.000
_cell.length_b   1.000
_cell.length_c   1.000
_cell.angle_alpha   90.00
_cell.angle_beta   90.00
_cell.angle_gamma   90.00
#
_symmetry.space_group_name_H-M   'P 1'
#
loop_
_entity.id
_entity.type
_entity.pdbx_description
1 polymer ?
#
loop_
_entity_poly.entity_id
_entity_poly.type
_entity_poly.pdbx_seq_one_letter_code
_entity_poly.pdbx_strand_id
1 'polypeptide(L)'
;MDALDTRLKTFFTPAAPPRLAQRVLGRLGPPSDLSALAPRFAIEASDRGVRRLAYGRGRDAAATRAGRRHLERAREELTEYLAGRRTFFSVPLDLEVPPFQARVLAAADRVPFGQVSSYAELARRIGHPRAARAVGNALGANPVPIFLPCHRIVRGDGTWGHYAFGGALKTRLLELERGTPALVGSATTRIVCRHGCAHEQRIAEGNRIVFASVDDAVEVGYRPCRACRPAGR
;
A
#
# COMPACT_ATOMS: atom_id res chain seq x y z
N MET A 1 25.48 10.41 13.53
CA MET A 1 24.05 10.02 13.79
C MET A 1 23.24 11.29 13.70
N ASP A 2 22.53 11.44 12.61
CA ASP A 2 22.11 12.72 12.07
C ASP A 2 20.79 13.23 12.70
N ALA A 3 20.76 14.51 13.03
CA ALA A 3 19.57 15.21 13.56
C ALA A 3 18.35 15.16 12.62
N LEU A 4 18.58 14.85 11.33
CA LEU A 4 17.53 14.60 10.34
C LEU A 4 16.78 13.27 10.60
N ASP A 5 17.47 12.24 11.09
CA ASP A 5 16.87 10.91 11.33
C ASP A 5 15.92 10.95 12.55
N THR A 6 16.22 11.78 13.55
CA THR A 6 15.38 11.96 14.74
C THR A 6 14.13 12.81 14.42
N ARG A 7 14.23 13.81 13.55
CA ARG A 7 13.08 14.61 13.11
C ARG A 7 12.11 13.81 12.23
N LEU A 8 12.63 12.88 11.40
CA LEU A 8 11.79 12.00 10.59
C LEU A 8 11.02 10.97 11.44
N LYS A 9 11.56 10.54 12.58
CA LYS A 9 10.87 9.60 13.49
C LYS A 9 9.67 10.22 14.20
N THR A 10 9.71 11.54 14.50
CA THR A 10 8.62 12.25 15.16
C THR A 10 7.45 12.62 14.25
N PHE A 11 7.62 12.53 12.94
CA PHE A 11 6.54 12.75 11.96
C PHE A 11 5.73 11.48 11.62
N PHE A 12 6.05 10.36 12.26
CA PHE A 12 5.44 9.05 11.99
C PHE A 12 4.41 8.64 13.03
N THR A 13 3.35 9.43 13.21
CA THR A 13 2.12 8.87 13.78
C THR A 13 1.25 8.40 12.62
N PRO A 14 1.03 7.10 12.47
CA PRO A 14 0.22 6.56 11.40
C PRO A 14 -1.26 6.78 11.68
N ALA A 15 -2.04 6.71 10.64
CA ALA A 15 -3.48 6.60 10.62
C ALA A 15 -4.30 7.89 10.77
N ALA A 16 -5.41 7.85 10.06
CA ALA A 16 -6.54 8.76 10.27
C ALA A 16 -6.93 8.77 11.75
N PRO A 17 -7.50 9.88 12.25
CA PRO A 17 -8.08 9.89 13.57
C PRO A 17 -8.93 8.62 13.76
N PRO A 18 -8.87 7.93 14.91
CA PRO A 18 -9.54 6.64 15.10
C PRO A 18 -11.01 6.63 14.67
N ARG A 19 -11.69 7.77 14.85
CA ARG A 19 -13.09 7.99 14.41
C ARG A 19 -13.26 7.97 12.88
N LEU A 20 -12.29 8.41 12.09
CA LEU A 20 -12.37 8.36 10.63
C LEU A 20 -12.19 6.92 10.14
N ALA A 21 -11.18 6.22 10.66
CA ALA A 21 -10.95 4.82 10.32
C ALA A 21 -12.18 3.96 10.66
N GLN A 22 -12.76 4.10 11.85
CA GLN A 22 -13.98 3.39 12.24
C GLN A 22 -15.17 3.68 11.31
N ARG A 23 -15.41 4.95 10.95
CA ARG A 23 -16.51 5.32 10.04
C ARG A 23 -16.36 4.74 8.64
N VAL A 24 -15.12 4.72 8.13
CA VAL A 24 -14.84 4.20 6.78
C VAL A 24 -14.89 2.68 6.79
N LEU A 25 -14.09 2.06 7.66
CA LEU A 25 -13.93 0.61 7.69
C LEU A 25 -15.21 -0.10 8.18
N GLY A 26 -16.01 0.54 9.04
CA GLY A 26 -17.30 0.00 9.51
C GLY A 26 -18.40 -0.08 8.44
N ARG A 27 -18.23 0.62 7.29
CA ARG A 27 -19.19 0.57 6.16
C ARG A 27 -18.80 -0.44 5.08
N LEU A 28 -17.65 -1.07 5.21
CA LEU A 28 -17.17 -2.05 4.24
C LEU A 28 -17.88 -3.38 4.42
N GLY A 29 -18.16 -4.03 3.29
CA GLY A 29 -18.63 -5.40 3.24
C GLY A 29 -17.54 -6.42 3.64
N PRO A 30 -17.85 -7.71 3.56
CA PRO A 30 -16.87 -8.77 3.79
C PRO A 30 -15.75 -8.71 2.75
N PRO A 31 -14.53 -9.13 3.12
CA PRO A 31 -13.42 -9.21 2.18
C PRO A 31 -13.75 -10.22 1.08
N SER A 32 -13.30 -9.92 -0.13
CA SER A 32 -13.47 -10.80 -1.28
C SER A 32 -12.17 -10.94 -2.05
N ASP A 33 -11.90 -12.13 -2.58
CA ASP A 33 -10.81 -12.37 -3.52
C ASP A 33 -11.07 -11.56 -4.81
N LEU A 34 -10.10 -10.76 -5.20
CA LEU A 34 -10.13 -9.93 -6.40
C LEU A 34 -9.22 -10.46 -7.52
N SER A 35 -8.59 -11.63 -7.36
CA SER A 35 -7.63 -12.19 -8.32
C SER A 35 -8.18 -12.32 -9.73
N ALA A 36 -9.47 -12.59 -9.88
CA ALA A 36 -10.17 -12.59 -11.16
C ALA A 36 -10.12 -11.24 -11.92
N LEU A 37 -9.80 -10.14 -11.23
CA LEU A 37 -9.58 -8.84 -11.86
C LEU A 37 -8.15 -8.65 -12.40
N ALA A 38 -7.19 -9.48 -12.01
CA ALA A 38 -5.79 -9.34 -12.41
C ALA A 38 -5.59 -9.22 -13.92
N PRO A 39 -6.26 -10.00 -14.79
CA PRO A 39 -6.15 -9.87 -16.24
C PRO A 39 -6.70 -8.55 -16.82
N ARG A 40 -7.52 -7.82 -16.06
CA ARG A 40 -8.06 -6.52 -16.47
C ARG A 40 -7.10 -5.36 -16.28
N PHE A 41 -5.96 -5.59 -15.64
CA PHE A 41 -4.92 -4.60 -15.48
C PHE A 41 -3.86 -4.75 -16.57
N ALA A 42 -3.46 -3.63 -17.16
CA ALA A 42 -2.32 -3.55 -18.09
C ALA A 42 -1.17 -2.84 -17.37
N ILE A 43 0.02 -3.44 -17.42
CA ILE A 43 1.24 -2.97 -16.76
C ILE A 43 2.23 -2.53 -17.82
N GLU A 44 2.76 -1.31 -17.69
CA GLU A 44 3.89 -0.82 -18.48
C GLU A 44 5.13 -0.77 -17.58
N ALA A 45 6.24 -1.39 -18.03
CA ALA A 45 7.49 -1.41 -17.28
C ALA A 45 8.67 -1.00 -18.16
N SER A 46 9.62 -0.28 -17.57
CA SER A 46 10.92 0.10 -18.11
C SER A 46 12.04 -0.72 -17.45
N ASP A 47 13.28 -0.41 -17.82
CA ASP A 47 14.48 -1.01 -17.20
C ASP A 47 14.63 -0.65 -15.72
N ARG A 48 14.00 0.44 -15.26
CA ARG A 48 14.06 0.93 -13.89
C ARG A 48 12.90 0.45 -13.02
N GLY A 49 11.78 -0.01 -13.63
CA GLY A 49 10.61 -0.47 -12.85
C GLY A 49 9.28 -0.25 -13.56
N VAL A 50 8.20 -0.37 -12.79
CA VAL A 50 6.83 -0.14 -13.29
C VAL A 50 6.58 1.35 -13.46
N ARG A 51 6.10 1.73 -14.65
CA ARG A 51 5.79 3.12 -15.04
C ARG A 51 4.30 3.43 -14.97
N ARG A 52 3.47 2.46 -15.33
CA ARG A 52 2.03 2.66 -15.43
C ARG A 52 1.24 1.41 -15.10
N LEU A 53 0.09 1.63 -14.47
CA LEU A 53 -0.97 0.64 -14.32
C LEU A 53 -2.26 1.22 -14.89
N ALA A 54 -2.86 0.54 -15.86
CA ALA A 54 -4.17 0.88 -16.41
C ALA A 54 -5.19 -0.21 -16.06
N TYR A 55 -6.49 0.15 -16.02
CA TYR A 55 -7.58 -0.79 -15.74
C TYR A 55 -8.62 -0.79 -16.86
N GLY A 56 -9.05 -1.95 -17.27
CA GLY A 56 -10.06 -2.18 -18.30
C GLY A 56 -9.44 -2.54 -19.65
N ARG A 57 -9.08 -1.56 -20.48
CA ARG A 57 -8.47 -1.79 -21.78
C ARG A 57 -6.97 -1.50 -21.75
N GLY A 58 -6.18 -2.35 -22.36
CA GLY A 58 -4.74 -2.23 -22.46
C GLY A 58 -4.06 -3.59 -22.55
N ARG A 59 -2.76 -3.56 -22.86
CA ARG A 59 -1.89 -4.74 -22.86
C ARG A 59 -0.64 -4.42 -22.09
N ASP A 60 -0.04 -5.44 -21.51
CA ASP A 60 1.27 -5.35 -20.88
C ASP A 60 2.32 -4.90 -21.90
N ALA A 61 3.23 -4.02 -21.48
CA ALA A 61 4.27 -3.48 -22.34
C ALA A 61 5.61 -3.39 -21.58
N ALA A 62 6.65 -3.95 -22.21
CA ALA A 62 8.02 -3.81 -21.79
C ALA A 62 8.95 -3.98 -22.99
N ALA A 63 9.73 -2.96 -23.31
CA ALA A 63 10.59 -2.93 -24.50
C ALA A 63 11.83 -3.82 -24.37
N THR A 64 12.36 -3.96 -23.16
CA THR A 64 13.65 -4.61 -22.91
C THR A 64 13.51 -5.88 -22.05
N ARG A 65 14.59 -6.66 -21.96
CA ARG A 65 14.66 -7.83 -21.09
C ARG A 65 14.53 -7.47 -19.62
N ALA A 66 15.12 -6.34 -19.19
CA ALA A 66 15.01 -5.87 -17.80
C ALA A 66 13.58 -5.43 -17.49
N GLY A 67 12.95 -4.65 -18.39
CA GLY A 67 11.55 -4.26 -18.27
C GLY A 67 10.59 -5.47 -18.21
N ARG A 68 10.84 -6.52 -19.01
CA ARG A 68 10.04 -7.75 -18.92
C ARG A 68 10.12 -8.42 -17.55
N ARG A 69 11.31 -8.50 -16.94
CA ARG A 69 11.44 -9.04 -15.57
C ARG A 69 10.67 -8.21 -14.54
N HIS A 70 10.69 -6.88 -14.66
CA HIS A 70 9.87 -6.02 -13.78
C HIS A 70 8.38 -6.20 -14.02
N LEU A 71 7.95 -6.36 -15.26
CA LEU A 71 6.57 -6.61 -15.63
C LEU A 71 6.07 -7.95 -15.06
N GLU A 72 6.82 -9.03 -15.25
CA GLU A 72 6.49 -10.38 -14.74
C GLU A 72 6.34 -10.34 -13.21
N ARG A 73 7.32 -9.76 -12.51
CA ARG A 73 7.26 -9.58 -11.07
C ARG A 73 6.07 -8.73 -10.62
N ALA A 74 5.81 -7.61 -11.30
CA ALA A 74 4.66 -6.75 -11.00
C ALA A 74 3.33 -7.49 -11.18
N ARG A 75 3.23 -8.32 -12.22
CA ARG A 75 2.05 -9.14 -12.51
C ARG A 75 1.82 -10.18 -11.41
N GLU A 76 2.87 -10.86 -10.99
CA GLU A 76 2.83 -11.83 -9.88
C GLU A 76 2.40 -11.15 -8.58
N GLU A 77 3.11 -10.09 -8.17
CA GLU A 77 2.82 -9.35 -6.94
C GLU A 77 1.40 -8.74 -6.93
N LEU A 78 0.92 -8.22 -8.07
CA LEU A 78 -0.45 -7.70 -8.22
C LEU A 78 -1.49 -8.81 -8.06
N THR A 79 -1.25 -9.97 -8.66
CA THR A 79 -2.16 -11.12 -8.56
C THR A 79 -2.25 -11.63 -7.12
N GLU A 80 -1.11 -11.75 -6.44
CA GLU A 80 -1.05 -12.13 -5.02
C GLU A 80 -1.76 -11.10 -4.12
N TYR A 81 -1.55 -9.80 -4.38
CA TYR A 81 -2.23 -8.74 -3.64
C TYR A 81 -3.75 -8.81 -3.80
N LEU A 82 -4.24 -8.95 -5.03
CA LEU A 82 -5.66 -9.06 -5.33
C LEU A 82 -6.30 -10.33 -4.76
N ALA A 83 -5.52 -11.37 -4.55
CA ALA A 83 -5.94 -12.60 -3.88
C ALA A 83 -5.82 -12.53 -2.34
N GLY A 84 -5.41 -11.39 -1.76
CA GLY A 84 -5.19 -11.25 -0.33
C GLY A 84 -3.97 -11.99 0.22
N ARG A 85 -3.07 -12.46 -0.64
CA ARG A 85 -1.85 -13.19 -0.25
C ARG A 85 -0.61 -12.31 -0.11
N ARG A 86 -0.74 -11.01 -0.39
CA ARG A 86 0.35 -10.03 -0.30
C ARG A 86 -0.18 -8.69 0.21
N THR A 87 0.61 -7.99 1.01
CA THR A 87 0.23 -6.69 1.59
C THR A 87 1.18 -5.55 1.20
N PHE A 88 2.21 -5.83 0.40
CA PHE A 88 3.18 -4.84 -0.05
C PHE A 88 3.74 -5.20 -1.44
N PHE A 89 4.24 -4.22 -2.14
CA PHE A 89 4.94 -4.41 -3.41
C PHE A 89 6.44 -4.21 -3.22
N SER A 90 7.24 -5.05 -3.88
CA SER A 90 8.69 -4.99 -3.85
C SER A 90 9.30 -4.69 -5.22
N VAL A 91 8.47 -4.71 -6.27
CA VAL A 91 8.89 -4.28 -7.61
C VAL A 91 9.24 -2.79 -7.60
N PRO A 92 10.35 -2.37 -8.23
CA PRO A 92 10.70 -0.97 -8.32
C PRO A 92 9.70 -0.21 -9.18
N LEU A 93 9.53 1.09 -8.88
CA LEU A 93 8.68 2.01 -9.64
C LEU A 93 9.56 3.03 -10.37
N ASP A 94 9.24 3.28 -11.63
CA ASP A 94 9.90 4.27 -12.48
C ASP A 94 8.91 5.40 -12.81
N LEU A 95 8.88 6.40 -11.92
CA LEU A 95 7.90 7.48 -11.97
C LEU A 95 8.51 8.79 -12.46
N GLU A 96 7.94 9.33 -13.52
CA GLU A 96 8.23 10.67 -14.00
C GLU A 96 7.02 11.57 -13.70
N VAL A 97 7.01 12.18 -12.50
CA VAL A 97 5.91 13.02 -12.01
C VAL A 97 6.43 14.32 -11.43
N PRO A 98 5.63 15.41 -11.46
CA PRO A 98 6.02 16.69 -10.85
C PRO A 98 6.42 16.54 -9.37
N PRO A 99 7.33 17.40 -8.85
CA PRO A 99 7.83 17.29 -7.48
C PRO A 99 6.75 17.32 -6.39
N PHE A 100 5.70 18.11 -6.59
CA PHE A 100 4.56 18.13 -5.65
C PHE A 100 3.83 16.78 -5.65
N GLN A 101 3.55 16.22 -6.83
CA GLN A 101 2.91 14.93 -6.97
C GLN A 101 3.76 13.80 -6.37
N ALA A 102 5.08 13.82 -6.58
CA ALA A 102 6.00 12.85 -5.99
C ALA A 102 5.89 12.84 -4.45
N ARG A 103 5.87 14.03 -3.81
CA ARG A 103 5.68 14.14 -2.35
C ARG A 103 4.34 13.61 -1.89
N VAL A 104 3.25 13.88 -2.63
CA VAL A 104 1.92 13.39 -2.32
C VAL A 104 1.86 11.86 -2.42
N LEU A 105 2.40 11.29 -3.49
CA LEU A 105 2.43 9.84 -3.72
C LEU A 105 3.28 9.13 -2.66
N ALA A 106 4.44 9.67 -2.32
CA ALA A 106 5.29 9.16 -1.25
C ALA A 106 4.59 9.21 0.14
N ALA A 107 3.80 10.25 0.41
CA ALA A 107 3.01 10.33 1.64
C ALA A 107 1.86 9.32 1.66
N ALA A 108 1.23 9.06 0.52
CA ALA A 108 0.18 8.04 0.39
C ALA A 108 0.73 6.61 0.54
N ASP A 109 1.94 6.34 0.00
CA ASP A 109 2.62 5.03 0.14
C ASP A 109 2.91 4.65 1.60
N ARG A 110 3.02 5.65 2.47
CA ARG A 110 3.25 5.46 3.91
C ARG A 110 1.98 5.14 4.70
N VAL A 111 0.80 5.22 4.11
CA VAL A 111 -0.43 4.77 4.77
C VAL A 111 -0.41 3.25 4.83
N PRO A 112 -0.43 2.65 6.03
CA PRO A 112 -0.31 1.21 6.18
C PRO A 112 -1.44 0.45 5.47
N PHE A 113 -1.15 -0.79 5.12
CA PHE A 113 -2.15 -1.74 4.62
C PHE A 113 -3.31 -1.89 5.61
N GLY A 114 -4.53 -1.92 5.10
CA GLY A 114 -5.75 -2.01 5.92
C GLY A 114 -6.11 -0.73 6.68
N GLN A 115 -5.37 0.36 6.48
CA GLN A 115 -5.65 1.65 7.09
C GLN A 115 -6.03 2.71 6.05
N VAL A 116 -6.65 3.78 6.51
CA VAL A 116 -7.02 4.91 5.66
C VAL A 116 -6.48 6.22 6.25
N SER A 117 -6.31 7.22 5.38
CA SER A 117 -5.98 8.59 5.77
C SER A 117 -6.87 9.57 5.01
N SER A 118 -6.87 10.85 5.39
CA SER A 118 -7.63 11.86 4.66
C SER A 118 -6.74 12.73 3.77
N TYR A 119 -7.34 13.33 2.72
CA TYR A 119 -6.66 14.32 1.89
C TYR A 119 -6.08 15.47 2.71
N ALA A 120 -6.79 15.93 3.74
CA ALA A 120 -6.33 17.00 4.63
C ALA A 120 -5.14 16.53 5.50
N GLU A 121 -5.14 15.28 5.96
CA GLU A 121 -4.03 14.71 6.70
C GLU A 121 -2.78 14.59 5.83
N LEU A 122 -2.91 14.09 4.59
CA LEU A 122 -1.79 14.07 3.66
C LEU A 122 -1.25 15.47 3.38
N ALA A 123 -2.14 16.46 3.18
CA ALA A 123 -1.74 17.83 2.96
C ALA A 123 -0.91 18.40 4.13
N ARG A 124 -1.30 18.11 5.37
CA ARG A 124 -0.52 18.47 6.57
C ARG A 124 0.84 17.78 6.59
N ARG A 125 0.89 16.48 6.31
CA ARG A 125 2.14 15.68 6.33
C ARG A 125 3.18 16.17 5.32
N ILE A 126 2.74 16.66 4.16
CA ILE A 126 3.67 17.22 3.15
C ILE A 126 3.97 18.71 3.37
N GLY A 127 3.56 19.30 4.49
CA GLY A 127 3.82 20.71 4.82
C GLY A 127 2.90 21.72 4.13
N HIS A 128 1.79 21.28 3.53
CA HIS A 128 0.85 22.14 2.80
C HIS A 128 -0.60 21.98 3.33
N PRO A 129 -0.93 22.37 4.57
CA PRO A 129 -2.19 22.02 5.24
C PRO A 129 -3.45 22.53 4.52
N ARG A 130 -3.34 23.58 3.68
CA ARG A 130 -4.44 24.12 2.90
C ARG A 130 -4.60 23.47 1.51
N ALA A 131 -3.72 22.54 1.13
CA ALA A 131 -3.64 21.99 -0.22
C ALA A 131 -4.46 20.70 -0.43
N ALA A 132 -5.48 20.40 0.36
CA ALA A 132 -6.23 19.13 0.28
C ALA A 132 -6.82 18.86 -1.13
N ARG A 133 -7.28 19.91 -1.84
CA ARG A 133 -7.76 19.79 -3.23
C ARG A 133 -6.62 19.45 -4.20
N ALA A 134 -5.47 20.10 -4.08
CA ALA A 134 -4.29 19.83 -4.91
C ALA A 134 -3.75 18.41 -4.65
N VAL A 135 -3.78 17.94 -3.39
CA VAL A 135 -3.48 16.55 -3.02
C VAL A 135 -4.43 15.58 -3.73
N GLY A 136 -5.73 15.90 -3.75
CA GLY A 136 -6.72 15.09 -4.48
C GLY A 136 -6.42 15.00 -5.98
N ASN A 137 -6.07 16.10 -6.63
CA ASN A 137 -5.68 16.12 -8.05
C ASN A 137 -4.40 15.31 -8.30
N ALA A 138 -3.39 15.46 -7.45
CA ALA A 138 -2.14 14.71 -7.56
C ALA A 138 -2.35 13.18 -7.41
N LEU A 139 -3.23 12.76 -6.50
CA LEU A 139 -3.60 11.35 -6.34
C LEU A 139 -4.46 10.85 -7.50
N GLY A 140 -5.32 11.70 -8.07
CA GLY A 140 -6.12 11.38 -9.26
C GLY A 140 -5.27 11.13 -10.51
N ALA A 141 -4.10 11.76 -10.58
CA ALA A 141 -3.10 11.59 -11.65
C ALA A 141 -2.03 10.52 -11.33
N ASN A 142 -2.23 9.68 -10.32
CA ASN A 142 -1.30 8.59 -9.97
C ASN A 142 -1.12 7.65 -11.18
N PRO A 143 0.09 7.46 -11.70
CA PRO A 143 0.31 6.60 -12.85
C PRO A 143 0.27 5.10 -12.52
N VAL A 144 0.45 4.72 -11.24
CA VAL A 144 0.53 3.34 -10.77
C VAL A 144 -0.40 3.07 -9.58
N PRO A 145 -1.74 3.29 -9.73
CA PRO A 145 -2.68 3.00 -8.63
C PRO A 145 -2.52 1.55 -8.17
N ILE A 146 -2.82 1.26 -6.91
CA ILE A 146 -2.58 0.00 -6.20
C ILE A 146 -1.11 -0.15 -5.78
N PHE A 147 -0.13 -0.10 -6.69
CA PHE A 147 1.29 -0.10 -6.33
C PHE A 147 1.61 1.09 -5.40
N LEU A 148 1.07 2.28 -5.71
CA LEU A 148 0.98 3.40 -4.78
C LEU A 148 -0.48 3.55 -4.32
N PRO A 149 -0.78 3.35 -3.03
CA PRO A 149 -2.13 3.05 -2.54
C PRO A 149 -3.00 4.29 -2.35
N CYS A 150 -3.24 5.06 -3.42
CA CYS A 150 -4.12 6.23 -3.36
C CYS A 150 -5.58 5.88 -3.01
N HIS A 151 -5.98 4.61 -3.11
CA HIS A 151 -7.28 4.13 -2.63
C HIS A 151 -7.44 4.22 -1.10
N ARG A 152 -6.34 4.21 -0.33
CA ARG A 152 -6.36 4.40 1.13
C ARG A 152 -6.66 5.85 1.56
N ILE A 153 -6.74 6.80 0.60
CA ILE A 153 -7.00 8.20 0.91
C ILE A 153 -8.46 8.52 0.66
N VAL A 154 -9.14 9.01 1.70
CA VAL A 154 -10.58 9.27 1.73
C VAL A 154 -10.87 10.72 2.16
N ARG A 155 -12.12 11.17 2.07
CA ARG A 155 -12.51 12.48 2.61
C ARG A 155 -12.61 12.45 4.13
N GLY A 156 -12.46 13.61 4.77
CA GLY A 156 -12.54 13.75 6.22
C GLY A 156 -13.93 13.40 6.81
N ASP A 157 -14.98 13.48 5.99
CA ASP A 157 -16.35 13.04 6.32
C ASP A 157 -16.53 11.52 6.24
N GLY A 158 -15.52 10.77 5.76
CA GLY A 158 -15.55 9.32 5.57
C GLY A 158 -16.15 8.88 4.24
N THR A 159 -16.43 9.79 3.30
CA THR A 159 -16.80 9.43 1.93
C THR A 159 -15.53 9.09 1.11
N TRP A 160 -15.72 8.27 0.05
CA TRP A 160 -14.58 7.68 -0.67
C TRP A 160 -13.69 8.68 -1.41
N GLY A 161 -14.23 9.81 -1.87
CA GLY A 161 -13.52 10.69 -2.79
C GLY A 161 -13.31 10.06 -4.17
N HIS A 162 -12.58 10.76 -5.03
CA HIS A 162 -12.27 10.28 -6.38
C HIS A 162 -11.20 9.18 -6.35
N TYR A 163 -11.30 8.22 -7.28
CA TYR A 163 -10.30 7.19 -7.53
C TYR A 163 -10.18 6.93 -9.05
N ALA A 164 -8.96 6.80 -9.55
CA ALA A 164 -8.69 6.68 -10.99
C ALA A 164 -9.44 5.51 -11.65
N PHE A 165 -9.63 4.40 -10.94
CA PHE A 165 -10.31 3.20 -11.43
C PHE A 165 -11.78 3.10 -10.97
N GLY A 166 -12.35 4.19 -10.46
CA GLY A 166 -13.73 4.27 -10.00
C GLY A 166 -13.96 3.87 -8.55
N GLY A 167 -15.05 4.40 -7.98
CA GLY A 167 -15.36 4.20 -6.55
C GLY A 167 -15.63 2.74 -6.18
N ALA A 168 -16.25 1.97 -7.07
CA ALA A 168 -16.55 0.56 -6.82
C ALA A 168 -15.27 -0.26 -6.60
N LEU A 169 -14.23 -0.07 -7.43
CA LEU A 169 -12.97 -0.77 -7.24
C LEU A 169 -12.24 -0.29 -5.97
N LYS A 170 -12.31 1.02 -5.68
CA LYS A 170 -11.75 1.56 -4.42
C LYS A 170 -12.36 0.87 -3.20
N THR A 171 -13.68 0.72 -3.15
CA THR A 171 -14.38 0.03 -2.06
C THR A 171 -13.90 -1.41 -1.92
N ARG A 172 -13.87 -2.16 -3.03
CA ARG A 172 -13.42 -3.56 -3.03
C ARG A 172 -11.98 -3.74 -2.58
N LEU A 173 -11.07 -2.82 -2.95
CA LEU A 173 -9.68 -2.84 -2.47
C LEU A 173 -9.59 -2.61 -0.95
N LEU A 174 -10.39 -1.68 -0.42
CA LEU A 174 -10.45 -1.45 1.03
C LEU A 174 -11.07 -2.63 1.78
N GLU A 175 -12.07 -3.30 1.21
CA GLU A 175 -12.66 -4.53 1.75
C GLU A 175 -11.62 -5.67 1.79
N LEU A 176 -10.90 -5.88 0.69
CA LEU A 176 -9.80 -6.83 0.62
C LEU A 176 -8.75 -6.57 1.71
N GLU A 177 -8.29 -5.34 1.80
CA GLU A 177 -7.26 -4.97 2.77
C GLU A 177 -7.71 -5.13 4.22
N ARG A 178 -8.98 -4.84 4.53
CA ARG A 178 -9.54 -5.03 5.87
C ARG A 178 -9.53 -6.50 6.31
N GLY A 179 -9.79 -7.43 5.38
CA GLY A 179 -9.90 -8.85 5.66
C GLY A 179 -8.59 -9.62 5.62
N THR A 180 -7.53 -9.00 5.11
CA THR A 180 -6.22 -9.65 4.97
C THR A 180 -5.33 -9.29 6.15
N PRO A 181 -4.70 -10.26 6.83
CA PRO A 181 -3.75 -9.96 7.91
C PRO A 181 -2.55 -9.17 7.37
N ALA A 182 -2.28 -8.01 7.97
CA ALA A 182 -1.18 -7.15 7.53
C ALA A 182 0.19 -7.70 7.93
N LEU A 183 0.27 -8.30 9.11
CA LEU A 183 1.50 -8.78 9.74
C LEU A 183 1.33 -10.19 10.28
N VAL A 184 2.33 -11.03 10.04
CA VAL A 184 2.39 -12.41 10.54
C VAL A 184 3.74 -12.65 11.19
N GLY A 185 3.73 -13.11 12.43
CA GLY A 185 4.92 -13.52 13.17
C GLY A 185 5.08 -15.03 13.26
N SER A 186 6.32 -15.48 13.38
CA SER A 186 6.64 -16.88 13.67
C SER A 186 6.82 -17.08 15.17
N ALA A 187 6.04 -17.96 15.76
CA ALA A 187 6.13 -18.31 17.19
C ALA A 187 7.53 -18.86 17.57
N THR A 188 8.19 -19.56 16.64
CA THR A 188 9.51 -20.18 16.86
C THR A 188 10.67 -19.21 16.70
N THR A 189 10.66 -18.38 15.64
CA THR A 189 11.78 -17.47 15.34
C THR A 189 11.64 -16.09 15.93
N ARG A 190 10.46 -15.75 16.45
CA ARG A 190 10.10 -14.42 16.95
C ARG A 190 10.39 -13.31 15.94
N ILE A 191 10.16 -13.59 14.64
CA ILE A 191 10.27 -12.62 13.58
C ILE A 191 8.87 -12.28 13.08
N VAL A 192 8.53 -10.96 13.00
CA VAL A 192 7.31 -10.49 12.39
C VAL A 192 7.59 -9.98 10.96
N CYS A 193 6.78 -10.43 10.02
CA CYS A 193 6.85 -10.12 8.59
C CYS A 193 5.57 -9.45 8.10
N ARG A 194 5.66 -8.75 6.97
CA ARG A 194 4.46 -8.43 6.16
C ARG A 194 3.93 -9.71 5.54
N HIS A 195 2.61 -9.83 5.49
CA HIS A 195 1.98 -10.95 4.79
C HIS A 195 2.38 -10.97 3.31
N GLY A 196 2.71 -12.16 2.78
CA GLY A 196 3.27 -12.33 1.44
C GLY A 196 4.81 -12.21 1.37
N CYS A 197 5.51 -11.97 2.49
CA CYS A 197 6.97 -12.02 2.52
C CYS A 197 7.47 -13.46 2.34
N ALA A 198 8.54 -13.65 1.55
CA ALA A 198 9.13 -14.97 1.33
C ALA A 198 9.55 -15.72 2.63
N HIS A 199 9.91 -14.97 3.68
CA HIS A 199 10.17 -15.56 4.99
C HIS A 199 8.86 -15.95 5.71
N GLU A 200 7.82 -15.16 5.57
CA GLU A 200 6.51 -15.43 6.16
C GLU A 200 5.86 -16.67 5.52
N GLN A 201 5.96 -16.83 4.22
CA GLN A 201 5.42 -17.98 3.48
C GLN A 201 6.02 -19.32 3.94
N ARG A 202 7.21 -19.32 4.56
CA ARG A 202 7.87 -20.50 5.12
C ARG A 202 7.45 -20.82 6.57
N ILE A 203 6.62 -19.96 7.19
CA ILE A 203 6.15 -20.23 8.56
C ILE A 203 5.08 -21.31 8.48
N ALA A 204 5.32 -22.42 9.18
CA ALA A 204 4.30 -23.46 9.32
C ALA A 204 3.02 -22.90 9.94
N GLU A 205 1.87 -23.37 9.50
CA GLU A 205 0.55 -22.81 9.87
C GLU A 205 0.37 -22.73 11.40
N GLY A 206 0.71 -23.78 12.14
CA GLY A 206 0.62 -23.80 13.60
C GLY A 206 1.57 -22.85 14.35
N ASN A 207 2.52 -22.21 13.64
CA ASN A 207 3.46 -21.23 14.20
C ASN A 207 3.13 -19.79 13.78
N ARG A 208 2.03 -19.56 13.08
CA ARG A 208 1.62 -18.25 12.57
C ARG A 208 0.86 -17.49 13.65
N ILE A 209 1.32 -16.28 13.95
CA ILE A 209 0.65 -15.35 14.85
C ILE A 209 0.40 -14.06 14.12
N VAL A 210 -0.86 -13.62 14.08
CA VAL A 210 -1.26 -12.36 13.43
C VAL A 210 -1.11 -11.20 14.41
N PHE A 211 -0.56 -10.09 13.92
CA PHE A 211 -0.41 -8.85 14.67
C PHE A 211 -1.14 -7.71 13.97
N ALA A 212 -1.74 -6.83 14.76
CA ALA A 212 -2.38 -5.62 14.27
C ALA A 212 -1.36 -4.52 13.90
N SER A 213 -0.24 -4.46 14.63
CA SER A 213 0.84 -3.50 14.40
C SER A 213 2.22 -4.13 14.65
N VAL A 214 3.27 -3.45 14.16
CA VAL A 214 4.65 -3.83 14.47
C VAL A 214 4.95 -3.60 15.95
N ASP A 215 4.40 -2.54 16.52
CA ASP A 215 4.61 -2.18 17.93
C ASP A 215 4.04 -3.26 18.85
N ASP A 216 2.83 -3.77 18.56
CA ASP A 216 2.24 -4.90 19.31
C ASP A 216 3.14 -6.16 19.25
N ALA A 217 3.72 -6.42 18.07
CA ALA A 217 4.62 -7.55 17.92
C ALA A 217 5.93 -7.36 18.70
N VAL A 218 6.49 -6.15 18.68
CA VAL A 218 7.73 -5.81 19.41
C VAL A 218 7.51 -5.87 20.93
N GLU A 219 6.39 -5.39 21.43
CA GLU A 219 6.02 -5.42 22.84
C GLU A 219 6.02 -6.84 23.41
N VAL A 220 5.60 -7.83 22.60
CA VAL A 220 5.61 -9.24 23.00
C VAL A 220 6.87 -9.99 22.54
N GLY A 221 7.95 -9.28 22.22
CA GLY A 221 9.28 -9.83 21.99
C GLY A 221 9.55 -10.31 20.55
N TYR A 222 8.79 -9.84 19.56
CA TYR A 222 9.10 -10.12 18.16
C TYR A 222 10.01 -9.02 17.59
N ARG A 223 10.90 -9.39 16.68
CA ARG A 223 11.69 -8.42 15.91
C ARG A 223 11.21 -8.32 14.47
N PRO A 224 11.25 -7.11 13.86
CA PRO A 224 10.92 -6.94 12.46
C PRO A 224 11.82 -7.73 11.53
N CYS A 225 11.24 -8.29 10.48
CA CYS A 225 11.96 -9.00 9.43
C CYS A 225 12.88 -8.05 8.65
N ARG A 226 14.16 -8.43 8.50
CA ARG A 226 15.14 -7.62 7.75
C ARG A 226 14.86 -7.54 6.25
N ALA A 227 14.19 -8.55 5.67
CA ALA A 227 13.88 -8.59 4.25
C ALA A 227 12.71 -7.66 3.87
N CYS A 228 11.55 -7.81 4.52
CA CYS A 228 10.37 -7.00 4.18
C CYS A 228 10.21 -5.73 5.03
N ARG A 229 11.02 -5.56 6.08
CA ARG A 229 11.08 -4.36 6.94
C ARG A 229 9.68 -3.81 7.27
N PRO A 230 8.83 -4.51 8.04
CA PRO A 230 7.43 -4.14 8.24
C PRO A 230 7.23 -2.75 8.88
N ALA A 231 8.20 -2.20 9.58
CA ALA A 231 8.13 -0.88 10.22
C ALA A 231 8.46 0.31 9.29
N GLY A 232 8.70 0.09 8.02
CA GLY A 232 8.98 1.17 7.06
C GLY A 232 9.72 0.68 5.82
N ARG A 233 9.61 1.44 4.75
CA ARG A 233 10.56 1.41 3.63
C ARG A 233 11.77 2.25 3.96
#